data_6b41fe36747264c63de89db147cedd12
#
_entry.id   6b41fe36747264c63de89db147cedd12
#
_cell.length_a   1.000
_cell.length_b   1.000
_cell.length_c   1.000
_cell.angle_alpha   90.00
_cell.angle_beta   90.00
_cell.angle_gamma   90.00
#
_symmetry.space_group_name_H-M   'P 1'
#
loop_
_entity.id
_entity.type
_entity.pdbx_description
1 polymer ?
#
loop_
_entity_poly.entity_id
_entity_poly.type
_entity_poly.pdbx_seq_one_letter_code
_entity_poly.pdbx_strand_id
1 'polypeptide(L)'
;MKIDGRTATVAEWAGGYSKPFARAIVRGAEKYLQQQGWLIGHASAVVREQRALAIAGLSGGGKSTLMLKLLAHGGQFMSNDRLFMRRQGSQVAAQGIAKWPRINPGTIVHDQQLQSLIPEAERHRFLALPVEQLRQLEQKYDAPIPQLYGEGRVCLNAPLGALVVLNWDACTTQATCLKPIEWSERYLPALMKSSGPFYQRTDGRFWRPDDIPAKQSYLDVLRDVPVFELSGRIDFEAATALCLAQCWDTDLA
;
A
#
# COMPACT_ATOMS: atom_id res chain seq x y z
N MET A 1 -12.88 0.54 -10.65
CA MET A 1 -13.98 0.52 -11.64
C MET A 1 -15.26 0.22 -10.88
N LYS A 2 -16.32 1.01 -11.04
CA LYS A 2 -17.62 0.72 -10.41
C LYS A 2 -18.54 0.11 -11.47
N ILE A 3 -19.10 -1.05 -11.18
CA ILE A 3 -20.14 -1.69 -11.98
C ILE A 3 -21.32 -1.90 -11.02
N ASP A 4 -22.48 -1.40 -11.38
CA ASP A 4 -23.73 -1.48 -10.59
C ASP A 4 -23.59 -1.04 -9.12
N GLY A 5 -22.81 0.02 -8.89
CA GLY A 5 -22.56 0.56 -7.55
C GLY A 5 -21.57 -0.25 -6.70
N ARG A 6 -21.07 -1.39 -7.16
CA ARG A 6 -20.07 -2.21 -6.48
C ARG A 6 -18.67 -1.90 -6.99
N THR A 7 -17.70 -1.93 -6.10
CA THR A 7 -16.28 -1.88 -6.47
C THR A 7 -15.79 -3.31 -6.69
N ALA A 8 -15.54 -3.68 -7.95
CA ALA A 8 -14.95 -4.96 -8.30
C ALA A 8 -13.45 -4.82 -8.55
N THR A 9 -12.67 -5.81 -8.19
CA THR A 9 -11.26 -5.90 -8.60
C THR A 9 -11.15 -6.36 -10.05
N VAL A 10 -9.99 -6.12 -10.65
CA VAL A 10 -9.70 -6.66 -11.99
C VAL A 10 -9.78 -8.19 -11.99
N ALA A 11 -9.43 -8.85 -10.89
CA ALA A 11 -9.52 -10.30 -10.77
C ALA A 11 -10.96 -10.81 -10.76
N GLU A 12 -11.87 -10.13 -10.07
CA GLU A 12 -13.31 -10.46 -10.05
C GLU A 12 -13.97 -10.16 -11.40
N TRP A 13 -13.61 -9.03 -12.00
CA TRP A 13 -14.13 -8.65 -13.31
C TRP A 13 -13.60 -9.54 -14.44
N ALA A 14 -12.35 -9.97 -14.35
CA ALA A 14 -11.69 -10.86 -15.30
C ALA A 14 -11.97 -12.34 -15.01
N GLY A 15 -12.99 -12.67 -14.22
CA GLY A 15 -13.31 -14.04 -13.82
C GLY A 15 -13.21 -15.02 -14.99
N GLY A 16 -12.18 -15.87 -14.97
CA GLY A 16 -11.84 -16.79 -16.04
C GLY A 16 -10.82 -16.30 -17.07
N TYR A 17 -10.39 -15.04 -17.06
CA TYR A 17 -9.34 -14.55 -17.96
C TYR A 17 -7.92 -14.88 -17.43
N SER A 18 -6.98 -15.04 -18.37
CA SER A 18 -5.59 -15.36 -18.04
C SER A 18 -4.89 -14.24 -17.25
N LYS A 19 -3.94 -14.60 -16.38
CA LYS A 19 -3.11 -13.63 -15.64
C LYS A 19 -2.46 -12.54 -16.51
N PRO A 20 -2.00 -12.79 -17.76
CA PRO A 20 -1.52 -11.76 -18.66
C PRO A 20 -2.55 -10.68 -19.00
N PHE A 21 -3.80 -11.07 -19.24
CA PHE A 21 -4.87 -10.12 -19.56
C PHE A 21 -5.21 -9.21 -18.36
N ALA A 22 -5.36 -9.76 -17.17
CA ALA A 22 -5.55 -8.98 -15.95
C ALA A 22 -4.41 -7.98 -15.71
N ARG A 23 -3.15 -8.40 -15.98
CA ARG A 23 -1.98 -7.50 -15.92
C ARG A 23 -2.05 -6.37 -16.95
N ALA A 24 -2.52 -6.63 -18.16
CA ALA A 24 -2.66 -5.62 -19.21
C ALA A 24 -3.69 -4.55 -18.80
N ILE A 25 -4.84 -4.95 -18.22
CA ILE A 25 -5.85 -4.01 -17.72
C ILE A 25 -5.30 -3.14 -16.60
N VAL A 26 -4.61 -3.73 -15.61
CA VAL A 26 -3.97 -2.98 -14.53
C VAL A 26 -3.00 -1.95 -15.08
N ARG A 27 -2.12 -2.33 -16.01
CA ARG A 27 -1.17 -1.41 -16.65
C ARG A 27 -1.87 -0.28 -17.42
N GLY A 28 -2.97 -0.59 -18.10
CA GLY A 28 -3.78 0.41 -18.79
C GLY A 28 -4.35 1.46 -17.83
N ALA A 29 -4.89 1.02 -16.68
CA ALA A 29 -5.40 1.91 -15.64
C ALA A 29 -4.28 2.78 -15.05
N GLU A 30 -3.13 2.20 -14.76
CA GLU A 30 -1.95 2.91 -14.23
C GLU A 30 -1.46 3.97 -15.24
N LYS A 31 -1.36 3.61 -16.52
CA LYS A 31 -1.00 4.54 -17.59
C LYS A 31 -2.00 5.70 -17.68
N TYR A 32 -3.28 5.40 -17.67
CA TYR A 32 -4.33 6.41 -17.74
C TYR A 32 -4.22 7.42 -16.58
N LEU A 33 -4.05 6.94 -15.34
CA LEU A 33 -3.89 7.82 -14.18
C LEU A 33 -2.68 8.73 -14.32
N GLN A 34 -1.53 8.21 -14.76
CA GLN A 34 -0.34 9.03 -14.97
C GLN A 34 -0.54 10.08 -16.07
N GLN A 35 -1.22 9.74 -17.18
CA GLN A 35 -1.58 10.69 -18.23
C GLN A 35 -2.52 11.80 -17.72
N GLN A 36 -3.32 11.52 -16.68
CA GLN A 36 -4.16 12.50 -16.01
C GLN A 36 -3.43 13.30 -14.91
N GLY A 37 -2.11 13.20 -14.85
CA GLY A 37 -1.28 13.95 -13.90
C GLY A 37 -1.25 13.37 -12.48
N TRP A 38 -1.64 12.11 -12.29
CA TRP A 38 -1.47 11.41 -11.02
C TRP A 38 -0.03 10.97 -10.82
N LEU A 39 0.50 11.23 -9.63
CA LEU A 39 1.83 10.82 -9.21
C LEU A 39 1.76 9.43 -8.58
N ILE A 40 2.61 8.51 -9.04
CA ILE A 40 2.69 7.16 -8.50
C ILE A 40 3.60 7.12 -7.27
N GLY A 41 3.15 6.50 -6.17
CA GLY A 41 3.93 6.26 -4.96
C GLY A 41 4.04 4.76 -4.63
N HIS A 42 5.17 4.37 -4.06
CA HIS A 42 5.42 3.05 -3.51
C HIS A 42 4.83 2.96 -2.10
N ALA A 43 3.52 2.83 -2.01
CA ALA A 43 2.82 2.80 -0.74
C ALA A 43 1.69 1.77 -0.74
N SER A 44 1.43 1.19 0.43
CA SER A 44 0.14 0.58 0.76
C SER A 44 -0.80 1.67 1.27
N ALA A 45 -2.11 1.44 1.20
CA ALA A 45 -3.07 2.40 1.74
C ALA A 45 -4.35 1.72 2.21
N VAL A 46 -4.91 2.25 3.30
CA VAL A 46 -6.21 1.90 3.85
C VAL A 46 -7.09 3.14 3.98
N VAL A 47 -8.39 2.96 3.92
CA VAL A 47 -9.38 4.02 4.14
C VAL A 47 -10.15 3.72 5.42
N ARG A 48 -10.31 4.72 6.25
CA ARG A 48 -11.20 4.71 7.41
C ARG A 48 -11.81 6.10 7.51
N GLU A 49 -13.09 6.19 7.88
CA GLU A 49 -13.79 7.47 8.02
C GLU A 49 -13.64 8.37 6.78
N GLN A 50 -13.71 7.75 5.60
CA GLN A 50 -13.57 8.39 4.29
C GLN A 50 -12.21 9.07 4.03
N ARG A 51 -11.18 8.81 4.84
CA ARG A 51 -9.82 9.36 4.68
C ARG A 51 -8.81 8.22 4.50
N ALA A 52 -7.91 8.37 3.56
CA ALA A 52 -6.85 7.39 3.29
C ALA A 52 -5.64 7.64 4.19
N LEU A 53 -5.12 6.58 4.79
CA LEU A 53 -3.78 6.53 5.36
C LEU A 53 -2.87 5.79 4.38
N ALA A 54 -1.85 6.46 3.89
CA ALA A 54 -0.78 5.85 3.10
C ALA A 54 0.35 5.35 4.00
N ILE A 55 0.95 4.23 3.63
CA ILE A 55 2.08 3.62 4.35
C ILE A 55 3.21 3.43 3.36
N ALA A 56 4.26 4.23 3.48
CA ALA A 56 5.47 4.16 2.67
C ALA A 56 6.63 3.50 3.44
N GLY A 57 7.66 3.08 2.74
CA GLY A 57 8.84 2.45 3.32
C GLY A 57 9.59 1.62 2.30
N LEU A 58 10.80 1.20 2.63
CA LEU A 58 11.63 0.38 1.76
C LEU A 58 10.97 -0.98 1.45
N SER A 59 11.47 -1.66 0.43
CA SER A 59 11.02 -3.02 0.11
C SER A 59 11.28 -3.95 1.29
N GLY A 60 10.32 -4.84 1.62
CA GLY A 60 10.41 -5.69 2.79
C GLY A 60 10.16 -5.02 4.15
N GLY A 61 9.96 -3.69 4.19
CA GLY A 61 9.78 -2.91 5.43
C GLY A 61 8.43 -3.09 6.14
N GLY A 62 7.54 -4.01 5.71
CA GLY A 62 6.32 -4.33 6.44
C GLY A 62 5.07 -3.52 6.04
N LYS A 63 5.11 -2.71 4.97
CA LYS A 63 3.95 -1.92 4.49
C LYS A 63 2.67 -2.74 4.35
N SER A 64 2.76 -3.88 3.66
CA SER A 64 1.61 -4.76 3.44
C SER A 64 1.10 -5.39 4.74
N THR A 65 1.99 -5.74 5.65
CA THR A 65 1.62 -6.33 6.95
C THR A 65 0.86 -5.31 7.81
N LEU A 66 1.39 -4.08 7.92
CA LEU A 66 0.71 -3.03 8.68
C LEU A 66 -0.65 -2.66 8.05
N MET A 67 -0.72 -2.58 6.72
CA MET A 67 -1.97 -2.36 5.99
C MET A 67 -3.02 -3.42 6.32
N LEU A 68 -2.65 -4.72 6.33
CA LEU A 68 -3.55 -5.82 6.65
C LEU A 68 -4.01 -5.80 8.11
N LYS A 69 -3.14 -5.43 9.05
CA LYS A 69 -3.50 -5.21 10.45
C LYS A 69 -4.54 -4.08 10.61
N LEU A 70 -4.36 -2.97 9.92
CA LEU A 70 -5.33 -1.87 9.92
C LEU A 70 -6.66 -2.28 9.26
N LEU A 71 -6.63 -3.14 8.23
CA LEU A 71 -7.84 -3.75 7.67
C LEU A 71 -8.58 -4.58 8.73
N ALA A 72 -7.89 -5.41 9.50
CA ALA A 72 -8.50 -6.22 10.57
C ALA A 72 -9.24 -5.33 11.60
N HIS A 73 -8.79 -4.08 11.80
CA HIS A 73 -9.40 -3.10 12.70
C HIS A 73 -10.45 -2.19 12.02
N GLY A 74 -11.10 -2.63 10.97
CA GLY A 74 -12.22 -1.89 10.38
C GLY A 74 -11.87 -1.01 9.17
N GLY A 75 -10.59 -0.92 8.77
CA GLY A 75 -10.19 -0.20 7.57
C GLY A 75 -10.72 -0.83 6.28
N GLN A 76 -10.74 -0.08 5.19
CA GLN A 76 -11.04 -0.55 3.83
C GLN A 76 -9.75 -0.55 2.99
N PHE A 77 -9.55 -1.57 2.19
CA PHE A 77 -8.39 -1.69 1.30
C PHE A 77 -8.43 -0.64 0.18
N MET A 78 -7.33 0.06 -0.03
CA MET A 78 -7.16 0.95 -1.17
C MET A 78 -6.01 0.49 -2.09
N SER A 79 -4.84 0.23 -1.54
CA SER A 79 -3.64 -0.13 -2.31
C SER A 79 -2.67 -0.97 -1.49
N ASN A 80 -1.86 -1.80 -2.18
CA ASN A 80 -0.77 -2.56 -1.55
C ASN A 80 0.63 -2.11 -1.95
N ASP A 81 0.82 -1.59 -3.17
CA ASP A 81 2.16 -1.32 -3.73
C ASP A 81 2.22 -0.06 -4.58
N ARG A 82 1.08 0.35 -5.16
CA ARG A 82 0.98 1.48 -6.09
C ARG A 82 -0.17 2.36 -5.72
N LEU A 83 0.14 3.43 -5.03
CA LEU A 83 -0.80 4.48 -4.67
C LEU A 83 -0.62 5.64 -5.64
N PHE A 84 -1.70 6.12 -6.22
CA PHE A 84 -1.71 7.31 -7.06
C PHE A 84 -2.21 8.49 -6.24
N MET A 85 -1.53 9.62 -6.37
CA MET A 85 -1.81 10.84 -5.62
C MET A 85 -1.89 12.02 -6.57
N ARG A 86 -2.83 12.92 -6.34
CA ARG A 86 -2.97 14.16 -7.11
C ARG A 86 -3.57 15.26 -6.24
N ARG A 87 -2.94 16.43 -6.25
CA ARG A 87 -3.49 17.61 -5.58
C ARG A 87 -4.76 18.07 -6.29
N GLN A 88 -5.79 18.35 -5.50
CA GLN A 88 -7.09 18.88 -5.92
C GLN A 88 -7.48 20.01 -4.97
N GLY A 89 -7.14 21.25 -5.35
CA GLY A 89 -7.27 22.40 -4.46
C GLY A 89 -6.39 22.24 -3.22
N SER A 90 -7.00 22.37 -2.03
CA SER A 90 -6.31 22.20 -0.74
C SER A 90 -6.10 20.74 -0.33
N GLN A 91 -6.75 19.80 -0.98
CA GLN A 91 -6.68 18.39 -0.62
C GLN A 91 -5.80 17.60 -1.61
N VAL A 92 -5.35 16.44 -1.17
CA VAL A 92 -4.71 15.44 -2.02
C VAL A 92 -5.66 14.26 -2.19
N ALA A 93 -6.05 13.97 -3.42
CA ALA A 93 -6.80 12.76 -3.71
C ALA A 93 -5.83 11.57 -3.78
N ALA A 94 -6.21 10.45 -3.16
CA ALA A 94 -5.53 9.17 -3.24
C ALA A 94 -6.37 8.18 -4.04
N GLN A 95 -5.72 7.39 -4.92
CA GLN A 95 -6.36 6.43 -5.80
C GLN A 95 -5.57 5.12 -5.82
N GLY A 96 -6.22 4.03 -5.46
CA GLY A 96 -5.73 2.67 -5.64
C GLY A 96 -6.12 2.09 -7.00
N ILE A 97 -5.53 0.95 -7.33
CA ILE A 97 -5.92 0.13 -8.50
C ILE A 97 -6.67 -1.10 -8.02
N ALA A 98 -7.72 -1.48 -8.75
CA ALA A 98 -8.56 -2.66 -8.48
C ALA A 98 -7.77 -3.97 -8.70
N LYS A 99 -6.83 -4.26 -7.79
CA LYS A 99 -5.96 -5.43 -7.80
C LYS A 99 -5.79 -5.93 -6.37
N TRP A 100 -5.95 -7.25 -6.16
CA TRP A 100 -5.69 -7.85 -4.86
C TRP A 100 -4.25 -7.63 -4.38
N PRO A 101 -4.04 -7.41 -3.09
CA PRO A 101 -2.70 -7.41 -2.52
C PRO A 101 -2.06 -8.79 -2.69
N ARG A 102 -0.75 -8.78 -2.95
CA ARG A 102 0.05 -10.01 -3.04
C ARG A 102 0.94 -10.10 -1.83
N ILE A 103 0.73 -11.13 -1.03
CA ILE A 103 1.28 -11.26 0.32
C ILE A 103 2.31 -12.39 0.36
N ASN A 104 3.41 -12.16 1.05
CA ASN A 104 4.47 -13.14 1.25
C ASN A 104 4.08 -14.13 2.38
N PRO A 105 4.60 -15.38 2.34
CA PRO A 105 4.31 -16.40 3.36
C PRO A 105 4.57 -15.93 4.79
N GLY A 106 5.65 -15.16 5.02
CA GLY A 106 5.99 -14.65 6.34
C GLY A 106 4.90 -13.80 7.01
N THR A 107 4.10 -13.07 6.23
CA THR A 107 2.93 -12.37 6.76
C THR A 107 1.77 -13.33 6.98
N ILE A 108 1.54 -14.28 6.05
CA ILE A 108 0.39 -15.19 6.09
C ILE A 108 0.43 -16.12 7.31
N VAL A 109 1.59 -16.74 7.58
CA VAL A 109 1.72 -17.75 8.63
C VAL A 109 1.54 -17.20 10.05
N HIS A 110 1.74 -15.90 10.23
CA HIS A 110 1.62 -15.20 11.51
C HIS A 110 0.29 -14.43 11.68
N ASP A 111 -0.63 -14.54 10.71
CA ASP A 111 -1.92 -13.86 10.77
C ASP A 111 -3.07 -14.85 10.55
N GLN A 112 -3.90 -15.06 11.57
CA GLN A 112 -5.00 -16.03 11.53
C GLN A 112 -5.98 -15.76 10.39
N GLN A 113 -6.23 -14.50 10.06
CA GLN A 113 -7.15 -14.10 9.00
C GLN A 113 -6.65 -14.50 7.60
N LEU A 114 -5.33 -14.62 7.45
CA LEU A 114 -4.68 -14.93 6.17
C LEU A 114 -4.39 -16.42 5.99
N GLN A 115 -4.51 -17.23 7.04
CA GLN A 115 -4.13 -18.65 7.00
C GLN A 115 -4.86 -19.46 5.95
N SER A 116 -6.11 -19.09 5.62
CA SER A 116 -6.90 -19.73 4.56
C SER A 116 -6.33 -19.57 3.15
N LEU A 117 -5.35 -18.67 2.96
CA LEU A 117 -4.70 -18.44 1.66
C LEU A 117 -3.76 -19.57 1.24
N ILE A 118 -3.33 -20.40 2.19
CA ILE A 118 -2.39 -21.50 1.94
C ILE A 118 -2.88 -22.80 2.61
N PRO A 119 -2.61 -23.97 2.00
CA PRO A 119 -2.91 -25.25 2.64
C PRO A 119 -2.17 -25.42 3.97
N GLU A 120 -2.79 -26.12 4.92
CA GLU A 120 -2.21 -26.34 6.25
C GLU A 120 -0.82 -26.98 6.21
N ALA A 121 -0.62 -27.97 5.35
CA ALA A 121 0.69 -28.63 5.17
C ALA A 121 1.77 -27.62 4.70
N GLU A 122 1.41 -26.69 3.82
CA GLU A 122 2.32 -25.65 3.35
C GLU A 122 2.62 -24.62 4.45
N ARG A 123 1.62 -24.28 5.25
CA ARG A 123 1.78 -23.42 6.43
C ARG A 123 2.77 -24.02 7.44
N HIS A 124 2.63 -25.30 7.77
CA HIS A 124 3.57 -25.98 8.65
C HIS A 124 4.99 -25.98 8.10
N ARG A 125 5.14 -26.21 6.80
CA ARG A 125 6.45 -26.11 6.13
C ARG A 125 7.07 -24.72 6.26
N PHE A 126 6.31 -23.66 6.07
CA PHE A 126 6.79 -22.29 6.22
C PHE A 126 7.16 -21.93 7.66
N LEU A 127 6.37 -22.37 8.64
CA LEU A 127 6.65 -22.14 10.06
C LEU A 127 7.93 -22.87 10.53
N ALA A 128 8.31 -23.95 9.87
CA ALA A 128 9.55 -24.68 10.17
C ALA A 128 10.81 -24.00 9.59
N LEU A 129 10.67 -23.00 8.71
CA LEU A 129 11.80 -22.29 8.14
C LEU A 129 12.41 -21.30 9.14
N PRO A 130 13.74 -21.10 9.12
CA PRO A 130 14.37 -19.97 9.80
C PRO A 130 13.76 -18.64 9.34
N VAL A 131 13.62 -17.69 10.27
CA VAL A 131 12.97 -16.39 10.03
C VAL A 131 13.55 -15.68 8.81
N GLU A 132 14.88 -15.70 8.66
CA GLU A 132 15.55 -15.06 7.53
C GLU A 132 15.22 -15.72 6.18
N GLN A 133 15.11 -17.05 6.14
CA GLN A 133 14.69 -17.76 4.92
C GLN A 133 13.24 -17.46 4.58
N LEU A 134 12.36 -17.44 5.58
CA LEU A 134 10.94 -17.10 5.40
C LEU A 134 10.76 -15.67 4.86
N ARG A 135 11.57 -14.72 5.32
CA ARG A 135 11.58 -13.33 4.84
C ARG A 135 12.03 -13.21 3.38
N GLN A 136 12.96 -14.05 2.94
CA GLN A 136 13.53 -14.03 1.58
C GLN A 136 12.66 -14.74 0.54
N LEU A 137 11.60 -15.44 0.98
CA LEU A 137 10.71 -16.13 0.05
C LEU A 137 9.93 -15.12 -0.83
N GLU A 138 10.19 -15.19 -2.14
CA GLU A 138 9.48 -14.38 -3.15
C GLU A 138 8.17 -15.02 -3.65
N GLN A 139 7.71 -16.07 -3.00
CA GLN A 139 6.41 -16.68 -3.26
C GLN A 139 5.31 -15.76 -2.72
N LYS A 140 4.36 -15.36 -3.59
CA LYS A 140 3.29 -14.41 -3.22
C LYS A 140 1.93 -14.98 -3.55
N TYR A 141 1.03 -14.85 -2.59
CA TYR A 141 -0.36 -15.28 -2.67
C TYR A 141 -1.28 -14.06 -2.81
N ASP A 142 -2.26 -14.15 -3.68
CA ASP A 142 -3.28 -13.12 -3.80
C ASP A 142 -4.21 -13.19 -2.59
N ALA A 143 -4.51 -12.04 -1.97
CA ALA A 143 -5.40 -11.95 -0.81
C ALA A 143 -6.71 -11.27 -1.23
N PRO A 144 -7.76 -12.03 -1.54
CA PRO A 144 -9.06 -11.49 -1.93
C PRO A 144 -9.75 -10.86 -0.71
N ILE A 145 -9.72 -9.53 -0.64
CA ILE A 145 -10.15 -8.76 0.53
C ILE A 145 -11.59 -9.05 0.96
N PRO A 146 -12.60 -9.12 0.08
CA PRO A 146 -13.96 -9.44 0.53
C PRO A 146 -14.09 -10.82 1.18
N GLN A 147 -13.35 -11.81 0.70
CA GLN A 147 -13.37 -13.16 1.29
C GLN A 147 -12.70 -13.21 2.66
N LEU A 148 -11.65 -12.41 2.87
CA LEU A 148 -10.87 -12.40 4.10
C LEU A 148 -11.44 -11.47 5.17
N TYR A 149 -11.97 -10.32 4.77
CA TYR A 149 -12.36 -9.23 5.68
C TYR A 149 -13.85 -8.86 5.58
N GLY A 150 -14.60 -9.50 4.68
CA GLY A 150 -16.04 -9.24 4.44
C GLY A 150 -16.29 -8.25 3.30
N GLU A 151 -17.54 -8.21 2.85
CA GLU A 151 -18.00 -7.31 1.80
C GLU A 151 -17.90 -5.83 2.22
N GLY A 152 -17.79 -4.94 1.23
CA GLY A 152 -17.66 -3.49 1.47
C GLY A 152 -16.29 -3.04 1.99
N ARG A 153 -15.30 -3.93 2.08
CA ARG A 153 -13.96 -3.65 2.62
C ARG A 153 -12.96 -3.15 1.57
N VAL A 154 -13.44 -2.67 0.42
CA VAL A 154 -12.62 -2.07 -0.66
C VAL A 154 -13.09 -0.66 -0.96
N CYS A 155 -12.19 0.32 -0.86
CA CYS A 155 -12.41 1.71 -1.22
C CYS A 155 -11.20 2.23 -1.99
N LEU A 156 -11.31 2.37 -3.31
CA LEU A 156 -10.19 2.70 -4.18
C LEU A 156 -9.93 4.20 -4.35
N ASN A 157 -10.78 5.06 -3.80
CA ASN A 157 -10.63 6.52 -3.90
C ASN A 157 -11.06 7.19 -2.61
N ALA A 158 -10.20 8.04 -2.05
CA ALA A 158 -10.50 8.89 -0.89
C ALA A 158 -9.50 10.05 -0.83
N PRO A 159 -9.81 11.14 -0.11
CA PRO A 159 -8.79 12.12 0.27
C PRO A 159 -7.66 11.48 1.09
N LEU A 160 -6.42 11.85 0.81
CA LEU A 160 -5.28 11.43 1.62
C LEU A 160 -5.28 12.20 2.94
N GLY A 161 -5.50 11.49 4.04
CA GLY A 161 -5.52 12.07 5.38
C GLY A 161 -4.13 12.18 5.99
N ALA A 162 -3.29 11.15 5.81
CA ALA A 162 -1.94 11.12 6.34
C ALA A 162 -1.03 10.15 5.56
N LEU A 163 0.29 10.31 5.76
CA LEU A 163 1.32 9.39 5.31
C LEU A 163 2.13 8.91 6.51
N VAL A 164 2.29 7.59 6.66
CA VAL A 164 3.23 6.99 7.61
C VAL A 164 4.44 6.46 6.85
N VAL A 165 5.63 6.87 7.25
CA VAL A 165 6.90 6.36 6.72
C VAL A 165 7.47 5.34 7.70
N LEU A 166 7.65 4.10 7.24
CA LEU A 166 8.27 3.04 8.04
C LEU A 166 9.79 3.21 8.04
N ASN A 167 10.33 3.53 9.20
CA ASN A 167 11.77 3.68 9.46
C ASN A 167 12.17 2.94 10.74
N TRP A 168 11.57 1.78 10.99
CA TRP A 168 11.91 0.93 12.12
C TRP A 168 13.13 0.05 11.85
N ASP A 169 13.73 -0.45 12.92
CA ASP A 169 14.93 -1.27 12.87
C ASP A 169 14.70 -2.58 13.65
N ALA A 170 14.99 -3.70 13.00
CA ALA A 170 14.85 -5.03 13.60
C ALA A 170 15.86 -5.30 14.73
N CYS A 171 16.96 -4.54 14.78
CA CYS A 171 18.04 -4.74 15.75
C CYS A 171 17.93 -3.85 16.98
N THR A 172 17.03 -2.87 16.99
CA THR A 172 16.87 -1.96 18.13
C THR A 172 15.97 -2.52 19.22
N THR A 173 16.27 -2.19 20.47
CA THR A 173 15.41 -2.48 21.64
C THR A 173 14.46 -1.32 21.97
N GLN A 174 14.58 -0.18 21.29
CA GLN A 174 13.69 0.96 21.51
C GLN A 174 12.26 0.59 21.16
N ALA A 175 11.31 1.03 21.97
CA ALA A 175 9.89 0.79 21.71
C ALA A 175 9.46 1.41 20.38
N THR A 176 8.50 0.76 19.71
CA THR A 176 7.83 1.30 18.52
C THR A 176 7.19 2.65 18.85
N CYS A 177 7.43 3.63 18.01
CA CYS A 177 7.01 5.00 18.23
C CYS A 177 6.56 5.63 16.91
N LEU A 178 5.46 6.38 16.95
CA LEU A 178 4.95 7.17 15.82
C LEU A 178 5.08 8.66 16.17
N LYS A 179 5.78 9.42 15.34
CA LYS A 179 6.02 10.85 15.56
C LYS A 179 5.66 11.66 14.31
N PRO A 180 5.03 12.83 14.45
CA PRO A 180 4.89 13.75 13.33
C PRO A 180 6.27 14.23 12.87
N ILE A 181 6.43 14.37 11.55
CA ILE A 181 7.68 14.83 10.94
C ILE A 181 7.40 15.84 9.84
N GLU A 182 8.36 16.69 9.55
CA GLU A 182 8.36 17.54 8.37
C GLU A 182 8.69 16.71 7.13
N TRP A 183 7.83 16.78 6.10
CA TRP A 183 8.06 16.09 4.84
C TRP A 183 9.22 16.72 4.07
N SER A 184 10.23 15.93 3.74
CA SER A 184 11.46 16.42 3.11
C SER A 184 12.11 15.36 2.21
N GLU A 185 13.14 15.75 1.48
CA GLU A 185 13.90 14.85 0.58
C GLU A 185 14.42 13.58 1.25
N ARG A 186 14.69 13.63 2.55
CA ARG A 186 15.18 12.48 3.34
C ARG A 186 14.26 11.25 3.21
N TYR A 187 12.96 11.47 3.12
CA TYR A 187 11.96 10.41 3.13
C TYR A 187 11.50 9.97 1.73
N LEU A 188 11.91 10.68 0.69
CA LEU A 188 11.55 10.37 -0.69
C LEU A 188 11.89 8.93 -1.11
N PRO A 189 13.04 8.34 -0.74
CA PRO A 189 13.36 6.95 -1.11
C PRO A 189 12.33 5.92 -0.65
N ALA A 190 11.61 6.21 0.44
CA ALA A 190 10.54 5.33 0.94
C ALA A 190 9.28 5.33 0.07
N LEU A 191 9.03 6.43 -0.68
CA LEU A 191 7.79 6.64 -1.43
C LEU A 191 7.98 6.65 -2.95
N MET A 192 9.12 7.13 -3.45
CA MET A 192 9.35 7.29 -4.88
C MET A 192 9.31 5.94 -5.61
N LYS A 193 8.64 5.92 -6.75
CA LYS A 193 8.51 4.71 -7.56
C LYS A 193 8.62 5.04 -9.04
N SER A 194 9.38 4.22 -9.76
CA SER A 194 9.37 4.22 -11.23
C SER A 194 8.03 3.71 -11.75
N SER A 195 7.55 4.37 -12.79
CA SER A 195 6.38 3.91 -13.56
C SER A 195 6.64 2.60 -14.30
N GLY A 196 7.93 2.29 -14.56
CA GLY A 196 8.36 1.11 -15.30
C GLY A 196 8.29 1.29 -16.83
N PRO A 197 8.90 0.35 -17.58
CA PRO A 197 9.17 0.53 -19.02
C PRO A 197 7.94 0.44 -19.93
N PHE A 198 6.78 0.11 -19.38
CA PHE A 198 5.56 -0.07 -20.17
C PHE A 198 4.67 1.18 -20.21
N TYR A 199 5.08 2.24 -19.52
CA TYR A 199 4.29 3.46 -19.42
C TYR A 199 4.83 4.54 -20.36
N GLN A 200 3.93 5.08 -21.16
CA GLN A 200 4.24 6.14 -22.09
C GLN A 200 4.08 7.50 -21.40
N ARG A 201 5.09 8.36 -21.57
CA ARG A 201 5.04 9.77 -21.11
C ARG A 201 4.07 10.56 -21.97
N THR A 202 3.71 11.75 -21.54
CA THR A 202 2.87 12.68 -22.33
C THR A 202 3.50 13.10 -23.64
N ASP A 203 4.84 13.07 -23.73
CA ASP A 203 5.61 13.35 -24.95
C ASP A 203 5.69 12.15 -25.93
N GLY A 204 5.00 11.05 -25.64
CA GLY A 204 4.96 9.84 -26.45
C GLY A 204 6.13 8.87 -26.23
N ARG A 205 7.15 9.23 -25.47
CA ARG A 205 8.26 8.34 -25.12
C ARG A 205 7.87 7.38 -24.01
N PHE A 206 8.48 6.20 -24.01
CA PHE A 206 8.31 5.26 -22.90
C PHE A 206 9.22 5.63 -21.72
N TRP A 207 8.72 5.42 -20.51
CA TRP A 207 9.53 5.47 -19.31
C TRP A 207 10.58 4.37 -19.35
N ARG A 208 11.81 4.71 -18.98
CA ARG A 208 12.86 3.72 -18.73
C ARG A 208 12.66 3.10 -17.34
N PRO A 209 13.23 1.91 -17.05
CA PRO A 209 13.12 1.28 -15.72
C PRO A 209 13.57 2.21 -14.58
N ASP A 210 14.56 3.06 -14.83
CA ASP A 210 15.15 3.97 -13.83
C ASP A 210 14.53 5.38 -13.85
N ASP A 211 13.64 5.67 -14.80
CA ASP A 211 12.95 6.95 -14.83
C ASP A 211 11.97 7.02 -13.65
N ILE A 212 12.19 8.00 -12.78
CA ILE A 212 11.33 8.29 -11.63
C ILE A 212 10.77 9.71 -11.82
N PRO A 213 9.51 9.99 -11.46
CA PRO A 213 9.00 11.35 -11.43
C PRO A 213 9.90 12.27 -10.62
N ALA A 214 9.95 13.55 -10.98
CA ALA A 214 10.82 14.51 -10.31
C ALA A 214 10.57 14.53 -8.78
N LYS A 215 11.64 14.61 -8.00
CA LYS A 215 11.57 14.71 -6.52
C LYS A 215 10.62 15.82 -6.07
N GLN A 216 10.70 16.98 -6.73
CA GLN A 216 9.87 18.12 -6.42
C GLN A 216 8.38 17.80 -6.52
N SER A 217 7.96 16.94 -7.46
CA SER A 217 6.54 16.53 -7.56
C SER A 217 6.04 15.81 -6.31
N TYR A 218 6.90 15.00 -5.67
CA TYR A 218 6.56 14.32 -4.41
C TYR A 218 6.56 15.29 -3.22
N LEU A 219 7.46 16.26 -3.21
CA LEU A 219 7.48 17.30 -2.17
C LEU A 219 6.22 18.16 -2.25
N ASP A 220 5.86 18.59 -3.46
CA ASP A 220 4.71 19.47 -3.70
C ASP A 220 3.37 18.78 -3.42
N VAL A 221 3.20 17.52 -3.84
CA VAL A 221 1.92 16.83 -3.65
C VAL A 221 1.61 16.58 -2.18
N LEU A 222 2.63 16.36 -1.34
CA LEU A 222 2.46 16.03 0.08
C LEU A 222 2.72 17.20 1.03
N ARG A 223 2.98 18.42 0.53
CA ARG A 223 3.40 19.58 1.33
C ARG A 223 2.50 19.87 2.54
N ASP A 224 1.18 19.71 2.38
CA ASP A 224 0.19 19.99 3.43
C ASP A 224 -0.47 18.71 3.97
N VAL A 225 0.09 17.54 3.67
CA VAL A 225 -0.39 16.26 4.20
C VAL A 225 0.36 15.97 5.50
N PRO A 226 -0.34 15.66 6.60
CA PRO A 226 0.31 15.17 7.82
C PRO A 226 1.18 13.95 7.54
N VAL A 227 2.45 14.00 7.93
CA VAL A 227 3.39 12.90 7.75
C VAL A 227 3.95 12.47 9.10
N PHE A 228 3.97 11.16 9.30
CA PHE A 228 4.49 10.53 10.51
C PHE A 228 5.63 9.57 10.18
N GLU A 229 6.62 9.49 11.06
CA GLU A 229 7.65 8.46 11.04
C GLU A 229 7.33 7.40 12.08
N LEU A 230 7.26 6.15 11.64
CA LEU A 230 7.18 4.98 12.51
C LEU A 230 8.59 4.41 12.71
N SER A 231 9.12 4.51 13.92
CA SER A 231 10.49 4.14 14.27
C SER A 231 10.54 3.20 15.48
N GLY A 232 11.74 2.79 15.89
CA GLY A 232 11.95 1.81 16.95
C GLY A 232 11.90 0.37 16.44
N ARG A 233 11.68 -0.60 17.35
CA ARG A 233 11.60 -2.03 17.00
C ARG A 233 10.39 -2.33 16.11
N ILE A 234 10.47 -3.44 15.37
CA ILE A 234 9.34 -3.91 14.56
C ILE A 234 8.31 -4.56 15.49
N ASP A 235 7.20 -3.86 15.71
CA ASP A 235 6.06 -4.33 16.50
C ASP A 235 4.76 -3.87 15.79
N PHE A 236 4.15 -4.77 15.03
CA PHE A 236 2.97 -4.44 14.22
C PHE A 236 1.73 -4.15 15.06
N GLU A 237 1.60 -4.75 16.25
CA GLU A 237 0.46 -4.49 17.14
C GLU A 237 0.55 -3.07 17.72
N ALA A 238 1.73 -2.71 18.25
CA ALA A 238 1.98 -1.35 18.71
C ALA A 238 1.83 -0.32 17.59
N ALA A 239 2.38 -0.60 16.40
CA ALA A 239 2.26 0.27 15.23
C ALA A 239 0.80 0.47 14.81
N THR A 240 0.00 -0.59 14.81
CA THR A 240 -1.43 -0.53 14.49
C THR A 240 -2.18 0.35 15.50
N ALA A 241 -1.97 0.14 16.80
CA ALA A 241 -2.58 0.94 17.84
C ALA A 241 -2.22 2.44 17.73
N LEU A 242 -0.94 2.74 17.47
CA LEU A 242 -0.47 4.11 17.29
C LEU A 242 -1.10 4.77 16.04
N CYS A 243 -1.16 4.07 14.91
CA CYS A 243 -1.79 4.58 13.70
C CYS A 243 -3.29 4.85 13.92
N LEU A 244 -4.01 3.93 14.59
CA LEU A 244 -5.43 4.09 14.89
C LEU A 244 -5.70 5.29 15.79
N ALA A 245 -4.83 5.55 16.75
CA ALA A 245 -4.98 6.64 17.70
C ALA A 245 -4.59 8.02 17.13
N GLN A 246 -3.68 8.10 16.15
CA GLN A 246 -3.08 9.37 15.77
C GLN A 246 -3.31 9.78 14.31
N CYS A 247 -3.56 8.83 13.39
CA CYS A 247 -3.58 9.16 11.97
C CYS A 247 -4.97 9.50 11.42
N TRP A 248 -6.04 9.30 12.18
CA TRP A 248 -7.41 9.64 11.79
C TRP A 248 -8.05 10.69 12.69
N ASP A 249 -7.41 11.08 13.79
CA ASP A 249 -7.89 12.20 14.60
C ASP A 249 -7.84 13.50 13.77
N THR A 250 -8.98 14.15 13.68
CA THR A 250 -9.17 15.40 12.90
C THR A 250 -8.69 16.64 13.64
N ASP A 251 -8.33 16.53 14.91
CA ASP A 251 -7.98 17.67 15.77
C ASP A 251 -6.49 18.08 15.69
N LEU A 252 -5.74 17.50 14.76
CA LEU A 252 -4.31 17.80 14.53
C LEU A 252 -4.07 18.76 13.35
N ALA A 253 -5.11 19.43 12.85
CA ALA A 253 -5.00 20.42 11.76
C ALA A 253 -5.18 21.85 12.25
#